data_d796fe133e48574990caa35792a882f2
#
_entry.id   d796fe133e48574990caa35792a882f2
#
_cell.length_a   1.000
_cell.length_b   1.000
_cell.length_c   1.000
_cell.angle_alpha   90.00
_cell.angle_beta   90.00
_cell.angle_gamma   90.00
#
_symmetry.space_group_name_H-M   'P 1'
#
loop_
_entity.id
_entity.type
_entity.pdbx_description
1 polymer ?
#
loop_
_entity_poly.entity_id
_entity_poly.type
_entity_poly.pdbx_seq_one_letter_code
_entity_poly.pdbx_strand_id
1 'polypeptide(L)'
;MCCDFLVGCCLFMRRDFFLELGGFDKDFFMYFEDNDLCDRIIKKGKTVVEVPSAKVIHLENSSSKKKFFQSYKLSIIHKISEYIYLKKNVLLIDLILIISKNFIDYLQRFIINLLILRFKKSLKNFFRLISILLYVTMIYKLIF
;
A
#
# COMPACT_ATOMS: atom_id res chain seq x y z
N MET A 1 -12.38 -19.46 7.01
CA MET A 1 -11.22 -19.42 7.95
C MET A 1 -11.05 -17.97 8.41
N CYS A 2 -10.81 -17.71 9.71
CA CYS A 2 -10.56 -16.34 10.16
C CYS A 2 -9.18 -15.88 9.64
N CYS A 3 -9.08 -14.64 9.21
CA CYS A 3 -7.87 -14.04 8.69
C CYS A 3 -7.75 -12.57 9.14
N ASP A 4 -6.55 -12.03 9.10
CA ASP A 4 -6.30 -10.65 9.53
C ASP A 4 -6.69 -9.65 8.43
N PHE A 5 -6.60 -10.04 7.17
CA PHE A 5 -7.00 -9.21 6.04
C PHE A 5 -7.46 -10.04 4.84
N LEU A 6 -8.23 -9.41 3.96
CA LEU A 6 -8.64 -9.94 2.65
C LEU A 6 -8.27 -8.93 1.56
N VAL A 7 -7.87 -9.46 0.41
CA VAL A 7 -7.60 -8.64 -0.76
C VAL A 7 -8.90 -8.06 -1.32
N GLY A 8 -8.90 -6.76 -1.63
CA GLY A 8 -10.07 -5.99 -2.03
C GLY A 8 -10.75 -6.37 -3.34
N CYS A 9 -10.25 -7.40 -4.05
CA CYS A 9 -10.85 -7.86 -5.30
C CYS A 9 -12.26 -8.45 -5.12
N CYS A 10 -12.60 -8.96 -3.93
CA CYS A 10 -13.94 -9.43 -3.58
C CYS A 10 -14.15 -9.34 -2.06
N LEU A 11 -14.73 -8.25 -1.61
CA LEU A 11 -15.16 -8.07 -0.23
C LEU A 11 -16.68 -8.06 -0.15
N PHE A 12 -17.23 -8.82 0.80
CA PHE A 12 -18.66 -8.90 1.03
C PHE A 12 -18.98 -8.60 2.49
N MET A 13 -19.82 -7.61 2.76
CA MET A 13 -20.27 -7.24 4.09
C MET A 13 -21.64 -6.56 4.04
N ARG A 14 -22.27 -6.41 5.21
CA ARG A 14 -23.53 -5.65 5.32
C ARG A 14 -23.28 -4.17 5.05
N ARG A 15 -24.16 -3.56 4.25
CA ARG A 15 -24.08 -2.14 3.87
C ARG A 15 -24.10 -1.20 5.07
N ASP A 16 -25.00 -1.44 6.03
CA ASP A 16 -25.11 -0.63 7.25
C ASP A 16 -23.81 -0.64 8.06
N PHE A 17 -23.18 -1.81 8.21
CA PHE A 17 -21.90 -1.95 8.90
C PHE A 17 -20.75 -1.28 8.13
N PHE A 18 -20.74 -1.36 6.80
CA PHE A 18 -19.76 -0.64 5.97
C PHE A 18 -19.86 0.88 6.17
N LEU A 19 -21.11 1.41 6.24
CA LEU A 19 -21.34 2.83 6.47
C LEU A 19 -21.00 3.24 7.92
N GLU A 20 -21.28 2.39 8.91
CA GLU A 20 -20.85 2.59 10.31
C GLU A 20 -19.34 2.71 10.44
N LEU A 21 -18.57 1.93 9.67
CA LEU A 21 -17.12 2.01 9.60
C LEU A 21 -16.61 3.27 8.88
N GLY A 22 -17.47 4.02 8.20
CA GLY A 22 -17.11 5.18 7.39
C GLY A 22 -16.65 4.84 5.97
N GLY A 23 -16.86 3.59 5.51
CA GLY A 23 -16.47 3.14 4.18
C GLY A 23 -14.97 2.95 4.02
N PHE A 24 -14.47 3.06 2.79
CA PHE A 24 -13.02 3.13 2.53
C PHE A 24 -12.46 4.49 2.94
N ASP A 25 -11.29 4.48 3.53
CA ASP A 25 -10.62 5.71 3.94
C ASP A 25 -10.08 6.47 2.72
N LYS A 26 -10.40 7.76 2.65
CA LYS A 26 -10.08 8.65 1.52
C LYS A 26 -8.60 8.97 1.37
N ASP A 27 -7.80 8.73 2.42
CA ASP A 27 -6.35 8.90 2.36
C ASP A 27 -5.69 7.89 1.41
N PHE A 28 -6.35 6.75 1.15
CA PHE A 28 -5.87 5.74 0.22
C PHE A 28 -6.47 5.98 -1.17
N PHE A 29 -5.63 6.33 -2.13
CA PHE A 29 -6.06 6.38 -3.53
C PHE A 29 -6.20 4.97 -4.14
N MET A 30 -5.27 4.05 -3.79
CA MET A 30 -5.21 2.67 -4.24
C MET A 30 -4.20 1.92 -3.38
N TYR A 31 -4.48 0.64 -3.09
CA TYR A 31 -3.71 -0.24 -2.21
C TYR A 31 -3.82 0.14 -0.72
N PHE A 32 -3.84 -0.86 0.14
CA PHE A 32 -4.00 -0.77 1.60
C PHE A 32 -5.35 -0.23 2.11
N GLU A 33 -6.26 0.23 1.24
CA GLU A 33 -7.63 0.58 1.62
C GLU A 33 -8.41 -0.62 2.16
N ASP A 34 -8.14 -1.81 1.61
CA ASP A 34 -8.70 -3.09 2.03
C ASP A 34 -8.11 -3.54 3.39
N ASN A 35 -6.81 -3.42 3.58
CA ASN A 35 -6.14 -3.72 4.84
C ASN A 35 -6.65 -2.80 5.96
N ASP A 36 -6.73 -1.49 5.71
CA ASP A 36 -7.26 -0.52 6.67
C ASP A 36 -8.72 -0.83 7.05
N LEU A 37 -9.55 -1.21 6.07
CA LEU A 37 -10.93 -1.61 6.33
C LEU A 37 -10.99 -2.87 7.21
N CYS A 38 -10.19 -3.89 6.93
CA CYS A 38 -10.11 -5.11 7.73
C CYS A 38 -9.65 -4.81 9.18
N ASP A 39 -8.64 -3.96 9.36
CA ASP A 39 -8.19 -3.52 10.68
C ASP A 39 -9.32 -2.84 11.47
N ARG A 40 -10.10 -1.95 10.82
CA ARG A 40 -11.24 -1.29 11.47
C ARG A 40 -12.35 -2.26 11.84
N ILE A 41 -12.59 -3.30 11.04
CA ILE A 41 -13.52 -4.41 11.35
C ILE A 41 -13.06 -5.14 12.61
N ILE A 42 -11.77 -5.51 12.68
CA ILE A 42 -11.19 -6.25 13.82
C ILE A 42 -11.21 -5.37 15.08
N LYS A 43 -10.86 -4.09 14.98
CA LYS A 43 -10.93 -3.13 16.10
C LYS A 43 -12.34 -2.94 16.66
N LYS A 44 -13.38 -3.19 15.86
CA LYS A 44 -14.79 -3.23 16.29
C LYS A 44 -15.21 -4.59 16.89
N GLY A 45 -14.26 -5.51 17.13
CA GLY A 45 -14.53 -6.83 17.69
C GLY A 45 -15.26 -7.79 16.73
N LYS A 46 -15.21 -7.51 15.41
CA LYS A 46 -15.74 -8.40 14.37
C LYS A 46 -14.61 -9.19 13.73
N THR A 47 -14.98 -10.28 13.07
CA THR A 47 -14.02 -11.18 12.40
C THR A 47 -14.07 -10.98 10.89
N VAL A 48 -12.91 -11.03 10.28
CA VAL A 48 -12.72 -11.14 8.83
C VAL A 48 -12.62 -12.62 8.50
N VAL A 49 -13.41 -13.09 7.54
CA VAL A 49 -13.52 -14.53 7.23
C VAL A 49 -13.29 -14.75 5.74
N GLU A 50 -12.32 -15.59 5.43
CA GLU A 50 -12.18 -16.16 4.09
C GLU A 50 -13.14 -17.36 3.91
N VAL A 51 -13.82 -17.42 2.77
CA VAL A 51 -14.73 -18.50 2.39
C VAL A 51 -14.10 -19.30 1.25
N PRO A 52 -13.36 -20.39 1.52
CA PRO A 52 -12.59 -21.11 0.49
C PRO A 52 -13.45 -21.75 -0.61
N SER A 53 -14.74 -21.99 -0.34
CA SER A 53 -15.70 -22.51 -1.33
C SER A 53 -16.18 -21.46 -2.33
N ALA A 54 -16.06 -20.17 -1.99
CA ALA A 54 -16.41 -19.06 -2.89
C ALA A 54 -15.28 -18.85 -3.90
N LYS A 55 -15.57 -19.08 -5.17
CA LYS A 55 -14.61 -18.91 -6.27
C LYS A 55 -14.92 -17.65 -7.05
N VAL A 56 -13.95 -16.77 -7.18
CA VAL A 56 -14.04 -15.52 -7.95
C VAL A 56 -12.95 -15.51 -9.02
N ILE A 57 -13.32 -15.17 -10.24
CA ILE A 57 -12.36 -14.97 -11.34
C ILE A 57 -11.98 -13.50 -11.35
N HIS A 58 -10.75 -13.20 -10.94
CA HIS A 58 -10.19 -11.85 -10.98
C HIS A 58 -9.34 -11.66 -12.24
N LEU A 59 -9.87 -10.90 -13.21
CA LEU A 59 -9.17 -10.57 -14.45
C LEU A 59 -8.13 -9.48 -14.18
N GLU A 60 -6.98 -9.87 -13.61
CA GLU A 60 -5.89 -8.94 -13.36
C GLU A 60 -5.48 -8.18 -14.63
N ASN A 61 -5.22 -6.88 -14.47
CA ASN A 61 -4.74 -6.01 -15.56
C ASN A 61 -5.69 -5.83 -16.75
N SER A 62 -6.96 -6.23 -16.65
CA SER A 62 -7.93 -6.08 -17.73
C SER A 62 -8.26 -4.60 -18.02
N SER A 63 -8.12 -3.71 -17.04
CA SER A 63 -8.46 -2.30 -17.13
C SER A 63 -7.34 -1.41 -17.70
N SER A 64 -6.12 -1.92 -17.93
CA SER A 64 -5.03 -1.09 -18.46
C SER A 64 -4.00 -1.89 -19.25
N LYS A 65 -3.78 -1.53 -20.53
CA LYS A 65 -2.55 -1.93 -21.23
C LYS A 65 -1.37 -1.31 -20.49
N LYS A 66 -0.53 -2.13 -19.84
CA LYS A 66 0.62 -1.66 -19.05
C LYS A 66 1.60 -0.88 -19.93
N LYS A 67 1.50 0.44 -19.94
CA LYS A 67 2.57 1.30 -20.46
C LYS A 67 3.75 1.24 -19.49
N PHE A 68 4.97 1.26 -20.02
CA PHE A 68 6.21 1.16 -19.24
C PHE A 68 6.23 2.06 -17.99
N PHE A 69 5.85 3.33 -18.12
CA PHE A 69 5.80 4.28 -17.00
C PHE A 69 4.65 4.01 -16.01
N GLN A 70 3.59 3.34 -16.39
CA GLN A 70 2.45 3.07 -15.52
C GLN A 70 2.83 2.13 -14.36
N SER A 71 3.72 1.16 -14.60
CA SER A 71 4.21 0.26 -13.54
C SER A 71 5.01 0.99 -12.46
N TYR A 72 5.77 2.03 -12.83
CA TYR A 72 6.50 2.86 -11.86
C TYR A 72 5.56 3.76 -11.06
N LYS A 73 4.57 4.38 -11.73
CA LYS A 73 3.53 5.16 -11.05
C LYS A 73 2.78 4.32 -10.00
N LEU A 74 2.37 3.11 -10.36
CA LEU A 74 1.72 2.19 -9.42
C LEU A 74 2.64 1.78 -8.26
N SER A 75 3.94 1.60 -8.51
CA SER A 75 4.92 1.32 -7.45
C SER A 75 5.09 2.49 -6.47
N ILE A 76 5.01 3.73 -6.94
CA ILE A 76 5.02 4.93 -6.09
C ILE A 76 3.75 4.97 -5.24
N ILE A 77 2.58 4.84 -5.87
CA ILE A 77 1.29 4.86 -5.17
C ILE A 77 1.25 3.78 -4.08
N HIS A 78 1.65 2.55 -4.41
CA HIS A 78 1.70 1.45 -3.45
C HIS A 78 2.57 1.79 -2.22
N LYS A 79 3.75 2.38 -2.43
CA LYS A 79 4.64 2.75 -1.32
C LYS A 79 4.10 3.92 -0.49
N ILE A 80 3.46 4.90 -1.11
CA ILE A 80 2.81 5.99 -0.39
C ILE A 80 1.67 5.44 0.48
N SER A 81 0.81 4.58 -0.07
CA SER A 81 -0.28 3.94 0.66
C SER A 81 0.24 3.06 1.81
N GLU A 82 1.33 2.31 1.60
CA GLU A 82 1.99 1.55 2.66
C GLU A 82 2.42 2.46 3.84
N TYR A 83 3.03 3.60 3.56
CA TYR A 83 3.44 4.53 4.62
C TYR A 83 2.26 5.23 5.32
N ILE A 84 1.18 5.52 4.58
CA ILE A 84 -0.07 6.03 5.18
C ILE A 84 -0.65 4.98 6.14
N TYR A 85 -0.70 3.72 5.71
CA TYR A 85 -1.17 2.61 6.54
C TYR A 85 -0.30 2.41 7.79
N LEU A 86 1.02 2.40 7.64
CA LEU A 86 1.95 2.30 8.75
C LEU A 86 1.79 3.45 9.75
N LYS A 87 1.65 4.71 9.26
CA LYS A 87 1.42 5.87 10.12
C LYS A 87 0.20 5.71 11.05
N LYS A 88 -0.83 4.99 10.60
CA LYS A 88 -2.06 4.73 11.38
C LYS A 88 -1.91 3.60 12.40
N ASN A 89 -0.97 2.69 12.19
CA ASN A 89 -0.90 1.42 12.92
C ASN A 89 0.38 1.19 13.71
N VAL A 90 1.43 2.02 13.56
CA VAL A 90 2.69 1.89 14.30
C VAL A 90 3.04 3.19 15.02
N LEU A 91 3.94 3.11 16.00
CA LEU A 91 4.47 4.29 16.67
C LEU A 91 5.29 5.16 15.71
N LEU A 92 5.32 6.46 15.95
CA LEU A 92 6.05 7.41 15.09
C LEU A 92 7.53 7.05 14.96
N ILE A 93 8.16 6.59 16.05
CA ILE A 93 9.55 6.17 16.02
C ILE A 93 9.79 4.98 15.10
N ASP A 94 8.91 3.98 15.16
CA ASP A 94 8.99 2.79 14.30
C ASP A 94 8.79 3.17 12.84
N LEU A 95 7.85 4.07 12.55
CA LEU A 95 7.64 4.60 11.21
C LEU A 95 8.91 5.27 10.67
N ILE A 96 9.56 6.12 11.48
CA ILE A 96 10.82 6.79 11.10
C ILE A 96 11.91 5.76 10.82
N LEU A 97 12.05 4.75 11.67
CA LEU A 97 13.04 3.68 11.48
C LEU A 97 12.79 2.87 10.20
N ILE A 98 11.51 2.52 9.92
CA ILE A 98 11.12 1.82 8.70
C ILE A 98 11.44 2.65 7.45
N ILE A 99 11.08 3.94 7.45
CA ILE A 99 11.36 4.85 6.32
C ILE A 99 12.86 4.98 6.10
N SER A 100 13.65 5.18 7.16
CA SER A 100 15.10 5.33 7.09
C SER A 100 15.77 4.06 6.55
N LYS A 101 15.37 2.89 7.04
CA LYS A 101 15.84 1.60 6.53
C LYS A 101 15.50 1.42 5.05
N ASN A 102 14.25 1.67 4.66
CA ASN A 102 13.83 1.56 3.27
C ASN A 102 14.61 2.51 2.36
N PHE A 103 14.89 3.74 2.81
CA PHE A 103 15.70 4.69 2.06
C PHE A 103 17.11 4.15 1.79
N ILE A 104 17.79 3.65 2.83
CA ILE A 104 19.13 3.06 2.72
C ILE A 104 19.13 1.86 1.77
N ASP A 105 18.17 0.93 1.93
CA ASP A 105 18.05 -0.27 1.10
C ASP A 105 17.81 0.09 -0.38
N TYR A 106 16.94 1.06 -0.67
CA TYR A 106 16.67 1.46 -2.05
C TYR A 106 17.85 2.21 -2.68
N LEU A 107 18.55 3.03 -1.91
CA LEU A 107 19.75 3.73 -2.36
C LEU A 107 20.88 2.73 -2.69
N GLN A 108 21.15 1.77 -1.81
CA GLN A 108 22.14 0.72 -2.06
C GLN A 108 21.79 -0.09 -3.30
N ARG A 109 20.53 -0.54 -3.42
CA ARG A 109 20.05 -1.30 -4.59
C ARG A 109 20.08 -0.46 -5.87
N PHE A 110 19.81 0.84 -5.80
CA PHE A 110 19.95 1.74 -6.94
C PHE A 110 21.38 1.79 -7.42
N ILE A 111 22.36 2.04 -6.53
CA ILE A 111 23.78 2.13 -6.83
C ILE A 111 24.29 0.79 -7.41
N ILE A 112 24.03 -0.33 -6.73
CA ILE A 112 24.45 -1.66 -7.17
C ILE A 112 23.91 -2.00 -8.56
N ASN A 113 22.61 -1.76 -8.81
CA ASN A 113 22.02 -2.04 -10.12
C ASN A 113 22.51 -1.10 -11.21
N LEU A 114 22.92 0.11 -10.88
CA LEU A 114 23.55 1.04 -11.81
C LEU A 114 24.96 0.53 -12.20
N LEU A 115 25.76 0.15 -11.21
CA LEU A 115 27.14 -0.36 -11.44
C LEU A 115 27.17 -1.64 -12.28
N ILE A 116 26.19 -2.53 -12.11
CA ILE A 116 26.10 -3.77 -12.89
C ILE A 116 25.22 -3.63 -14.15
N LEU A 117 24.98 -2.41 -14.60
CA LEU A 117 24.25 -2.05 -15.82
C LEU A 117 22.81 -2.63 -15.89
N ARG A 118 22.19 -2.88 -14.74
CA ARG A 118 20.78 -3.33 -14.65
C ARG A 118 19.82 -2.14 -14.62
N PHE A 119 19.81 -1.31 -15.64
CA PHE A 119 19.08 -0.04 -15.70
C PHE A 119 17.60 -0.13 -15.30
N LYS A 120 16.86 -1.13 -15.77
CA LYS A 120 15.43 -1.30 -15.40
C LYS A 120 15.23 -1.49 -13.88
N LYS A 121 16.11 -2.25 -13.21
CA LYS A 121 16.06 -2.48 -11.77
C LYS A 121 16.50 -1.23 -11.00
N SER A 122 17.53 -0.54 -11.47
CA SER A 122 17.98 0.73 -10.93
C SER A 122 16.87 1.77 -10.98
N LEU A 123 16.22 1.94 -12.13
CA LEU A 123 15.10 2.85 -12.30
C LEU A 123 13.93 2.55 -11.35
N LYS A 124 13.60 1.28 -11.12
CA LYS A 124 12.57 0.88 -10.14
C LYS A 124 12.92 1.33 -8.72
N ASN A 125 14.17 1.18 -8.29
CA ASN A 125 14.61 1.62 -6.97
C ASN A 125 14.64 3.16 -6.86
N PHE A 126 15.01 3.87 -7.92
CA PHE A 126 14.92 5.31 -8.01
C PHE A 126 13.48 5.82 -7.77
N PHE A 127 12.47 5.22 -8.43
CA PHE A 127 11.07 5.58 -8.20
C PHE A 127 10.58 5.27 -6.77
N ARG A 128 11.14 4.26 -6.12
CA ARG A 128 10.88 3.98 -4.71
C ARG A 128 11.49 5.04 -3.77
N LEU A 129 12.66 5.56 -4.09
CA LEU A 129 13.25 6.71 -3.37
C LEU A 129 12.37 7.96 -3.54
N ILE A 130 11.88 8.22 -4.75
CA ILE A 130 10.93 9.31 -5.00
C ILE A 130 9.67 9.15 -4.15
N SER A 131 9.14 7.94 -3.98
CA SER A 131 7.93 7.74 -3.16
C SER A 131 8.15 8.10 -1.69
N ILE A 132 9.34 7.86 -1.14
CA ILE A 132 9.69 8.29 0.22
C ILE A 132 9.70 9.82 0.29
N LEU A 133 10.35 10.48 -0.66
CA LEU A 133 10.43 11.93 -0.69
C LEU A 133 9.03 12.57 -0.79
N LEU A 134 8.19 12.06 -1.68
CA LEU A 134 6.81 12.54 -1.84
C LEU A 134 5.99 12.34 -0.56
N TYR A 135 6.15 11.20 0.12
CA TYR A 135 5.47 10.95 1.37
C TYR A 135 5.91 11.92 2.47
N VAL A 136 7.21 12.14 2.61
CA VAL A 136 7.77 13.10 3.59
C VAL A 136 7.29 14.53 3.31
N THR A 137 7.27 14.96 2.03
CA THR A 137 6.76 16.29 1.66
C THR A 137 5.25 16.43 1.88
N MET A 138 4.49 15.36 1.68
CA MET A 138 3.06 15.34 1.96
C MET A 138 2.80 15.51 3.47
N ILE A 139 3.54 14.79 4.32
CA ILE A 139 3.44 14.95 5.79
C ILE A 139 3.82 16.37 6.20
N TYR A 140 4.93 16.90 5.66
CA TYR A 140 5.36 18.28 5.97
C TYR A 140 4.25 19.31 5.70
N LYS A 141 3.59 19.21 4.54
CA LYS A 141 2.46 20.09 4.19
C LYS A 141 1.20 19.91 5.05
N LEU A 142 1.05 18.79 5.76
CA LEU A 142 -0.06 18.55 6.69
C LEU A 142 0.23 19.08 8.10
N ILE A 143 1.49 19.33 8.43
CA ILE A 143 1.93 19.77 9.77
C ILE A 143 2.15 21.30 9.80
N PHE A 144 2.55 21.89 8.69
CA PHE A 144 2.84 23.30 8.50
C PHE A 144 1.95 23.94 7.43
#